data_10dfa8bce36d43d30dfc7c19146126e9
#
_entry.id   10dfa8bce36d43d30dfc7c19146126e9
#
_cell.length_a   1.000
_cell.length_b   1.000
_cell.length_c   1.000
_cell.angle_alpha   90.00
_cell.angle_beta   90.00
_cell.angle_gamma   90.00
#
_symmetry.space_group_name_H-M   'P 1'
#
loop_
_entity.id
_entity.type
_entity.pdbx_description
1 polymer ?
#
loop_
_entity_poly.entity_id
_entity_poly.type
_entity_poly.pdbx_seq_one_letter_code
_entity_poly.pdbx_strand_id
1 'polypeptide(L)'
;MELDEVNDNDLLVSPYYVGSVAKRKVSKTQTIEEPFVEAISIIERFFGKKVGATVPSEIGGGNTAAALAIASQLDIPTVDGDLMGRAGPELHQSTIHIFGIPPTPTAIVSESGNKVLVEATSSVDDYESIARHISVISGGHAAVVDTPLTKELAKKCVIPNTLSLCIQLGMVREQSEEKGKDPVQAVVSKLKNGKVIFKGVVSKYKWEDKAGFLFGEATLEGVGEWRSHTLKSWIKNEHIFAFLDDKPYVMPPDLYTFVTPRAKGITNDALKEGMEVVVIGASAPEIWRSEAGLKLFGPRHFGFDYDYVPFEKLAR
;
A
#
# COMPACT_ATOMS: atom_id res chain seq x y z
N MET A 1 1.07 18.96 3.73
CA MET A 1 2.02 19.81 4.49
C MET A 1 3.32 19.06 4.71
N GLU A 2 4.40 19.80 4.93
CA GLU A 2 5.68 19.19 5.35
C GLU A 2 5.63 18.82 6.84
N LEU A 3 6.39 17.78 7.24
CA LEU A 3 6.44 17.37 8.65
C LEU A 3 6.91 18.48 9.61
N ASP A 4 7.78 19.36 9.13
CA ASP A 4 8.28 20.46 9.95
C ASP A 4 7.23 21.51 10.29
N GLU A 5 6.13 21.56 9.55
CA GLU A 5 5.00 22.48 9.76
C GLU A 5 3.99 21.96 10.77
N VAL A 6 4.05 20.66 11.14
CA VAL A 6 3.16 20.07 12.15
C VAL A 6 3.46 20.66 13.53
N ASN A 7 2.41 20.93 14.33
CA ASN A 7 2.56 21.43 15.68
C ASN A 7 3.13 20.34 16.60
N ASP A 8 4.13 20.67 17.42
CA ASP A 8 4.83 19.69 18.29
C ASP A 8 3.92 19.08 19.38
N ASN A 9 2.80 19.72 19.71
CA ASN A 9 1.85 19.20 20.72
C ASN A 9 0.77 18.30 20.14
N ASP A 10 0.61 18.27 18.81
CA ASP A 10 -0.43 17.50 18.15
C ASP A 10 -0.02 16.04 17.94
N LEU A 11 -1.03 15.17 17.84
CA LEU A 11 -0.85 13.81 17.41
C LEU A 11 -0.98 13.74 15.87
N LEU A 12 -0.13 12.92 15.26
CA LEU A 12 -0.33 12.46 13.89
C LEU A 12 -0.87 11.03 13.96
N VAL A 13 -1.81 10.69 13.09
CA VAL A 13 -2.40 9.35 13.04
C VAL A 13 -2.48 8.84 11.61
N SER A 14 -2.53 7.52 11.46
CA SER A 14 -2.64 6.87 10.15
C SER A 14 -4.03 6.23 10.00
N PRO A 15 -4.96 6.86 9.25
CA PRO A 15 -6.26 6.29 8.94
C PRO A 15 -6.22 5.45 7.67
N TYR A 16 -6.77 4.23 7.73
CA TYR A 16 -6.89 3.32 6.59
C TYR A 16 -7.99 2.28 6.80
N TYR A 17 -8.39 1.60 5.72
CA TYR A 17 -9.24 0.41 5.81
C TYR A 17 -8.38 -0.85 5.87
N VAL A 18 -8.67 -1.71 6.86
CA VAL A 18 -8.15 -3.07 6.92
C VAL A 18 -9.18 -4.04 6.32
N GLY A 19 -8.71 -5.02 5.55
CA GLY A 19 -9.55 -6.05 4.94
C GLY A 19 -9.00 -6.54 3.62
N SER A 20 -9.75 -7.43 2.96
CA SER A 20 -9.42 -7.90 1.61
C SER A 20 -9.71 -6.82 0.57
N VAL A 21 -8.84 -6.71 -0.45
CA VAL A 21 -9.08 -5.84 -1.63
C VAL A 21 -10.13 -6.41 -2.58
N ALA A 22 -10.65 -7.61 -2.32
CA ALA A 22 -11.76 -8.19 -3.07
C ALA A 22 -13.04 -7.38 -2.92
N LYS A 23 -13.99 -7.55 -3.86
CA LYS A 23 -15.27 -6.82 -3.84
C LYS A 23 -15.99 -6.97 -2.51
N ARG A 24 -16.35 -5.84 -1.90
CA ARG A 24 -17.07 -5.76 -0.63
C ARG A 24 -18.41 -6.50 -0.69
N LYS A 25 -18.70 -7.27 0.36
CA LYS A 25 -20.08 -7.63 0.68
C LYS A 25 -20.66 -6.46 1.48
N VAL A 26 -21.52 -5.67 0.86
CA VAL A 26 -22.16 -4.53 1.53
C VAL A 26 -22.91 -5.04 2.77
N SER A 27 -22.57 -4.52 3.95
CA SER A 27 -23.31 -4.79 5.18
C SER A 27 -24.74 -4.26 5.02
N LYS A 28 -25.72 -5.09 5.38
CA LYS A 28 -27.15 -4.72 5.28
C LYS A 28 -27.57 -3.66 6.31
N THR A 29 -26.73 -3.35 7.30
CA THR A 29 -27.07 -2.41 8.38
C THR A 29 -25.83 -1.54 8.65
N GLN A 30 -25.81 -0.37 8.03
CA GLN A 30 -24.86 0.68 8.39
C GLN A 30 -25.44 1.47 9.57
N THR A 31 -24.73 1.48 10.70
CA THR A 31 -25.11 2.19 11.92
C THR A 31 -24.17 3.33 12.26
N ILE A 32 -22.98 3.35 11.64
CA ILE A 32 -21.99 4.42 11.75
C ILE A 32 -21.71 4.97 10.36
N GLU A 33 -22.05 6.23 10.14
CA GLU A 33 -21.83 6.92 8.86
C GLU A 33 -20.37 7.30 8.66
N GLU A 34 -19.69 7.71 9.75
CA GLU A 34 -18.34 8.28 9.73
C GLU A 34 -17.37 7.47 10.63
N PRO A 35 -17.01 6.25 10.25
CA PRO A 35 -16.24 5.36 11.11
C PRO A 35 -14.83 5.89 11.44
N PHE A 36 -14.20 6.63 10.54
CA PHE A 36 -12.90 7.26 10.83
C PHE A 36 -12.99 8.41 11.84
N VAL A 37 -14.02 9.25 11.76
CA VAL A 37 -14.25 10.33 12.75
C VAL A 37 -14.43 9.73 14.14
N GLU A 38 -15.19 8.65 14.23
CA GLU A 38 -15.37 7.92 15.49
C GLU A 38 -14.05 7.31 15.99
N ALA A 39 -13.24 6.71 15.12
CA ALA A 39 -11.96 6.14 15.47
C ALA A 39 -10.96 7.23 15.96
N ILE A 40 -10.88 8.37 15.28
CA ILE A 40 -10.06 9.51 15.70
C ILE A 40 -10.54 10.02 17.07
N SER A 41 -11.85 10.16 17.28
CA SER A 41 -12.40 10.57 18.56
C SER A 41 -12.03 9.61 19.72
N ILE A 42 -11.92 8.31 19.45
CA ILE A 42 -11.44 7.32 20.43
C ILE A 42 -9.97 7.59 20.77
N ILE A 43 -9.11 7.79 19.79
CA ILE A 43 -7.68 8.10 19.99
C ILE A 43 -7.51 9.42 20.76
N GLU A 44 -8.22 10.47 20.38
CA GLU A 44 -8.16 11.76 21.06
C GLU A 44 -8.56 11.65 22.54
N ARG A 45 -9.65 10.92 22.85
CA ARG A 45 -10.09 10.69 24.25
C ARG A 45 -9.06 9.88 25.04
N PHE A 46 -8.44 8.89 24.41
CA PHE A 46 -7.43 8.06 25.07
C PHE A 46 -6.20 8.87 25.49
N PHE A 47 -5.70 9.73 24.60
CA PHE A 47 -4.53 10.55 24.87
C PHE A 47 -4.82 11.89 25.58
N GLY A 48 -6.07 12.33 25.61
CA GLY A 48 -6.43 13.67 26.04
C GLY A 48 -5.82 14.78 25.15
N LYS A 49 -5.53 14.46 23.87
CA LYS A 49 -4.88 15.34 22.88
C LYS A 49 -5.66 15.36 21.59
N LYS A 50 -5.49 16.42 20.81
CA LYS A 50 -6.06 16.52 19.46
C LYS A 50 -5.17 15.85 18.42
N VAL A 51 -5.81 15.30 17.41
CA VAL A 51 -5.15 14.90 16.16
C VAL A 51 -5.01 16.15 15.30
N GLY A 52 -3.79 16.52 14.98
CA GLY A 52 -3.48 17.71 14.21
C GLY A 52 -3.10 17.45 12.75
N ALA A 53 -2.81 16.21 12.39
CA ALA A 53 -2.55 15.81 11.00
C ALA A 53 -2.78 14.32 10.77
N THR A 54 -3.06 13.96 9.51
CA THR A 54 -3.03 12.56 9.08
C THR A 54 -1.72 12.24 8.36
N VAL A 55 -1.28 10.99 8.45
CA VAL A 55 -0.20 10.41 7.66
C VAL A 55 -0.77 9.20 6.94
N PRO A 56 -0.79 9.12 5.60
CA PRO A 56 -1.17 7.90 4.91
C PRO A 56 -0.38 6.69 5.39
N SER A 57 -1.04 5.57 5.62
CA SER A 57 -0.36 4.31 5.98
C SER A 57 0.50 3.79 4.83
N GLU A 58 0.03 4.02 3.61
CA GLU A 58 0.60 3.52 2.38
C GLU A 58 0.24 4.42 1.20
N ILE A 59 0.94 4.27 0.08
CA ILE A 59 0.52 4.84 -1.20
C ILE A 59 -0.26 3.78 -1.98
N GLY A 60 -1.57 3.76 -1.74
CA GLY A 60 -2.54 2.88 -2.39
C GLY A 60 -3.79 3.64 -2.77
N GLY A 61 -4.48 3.24 -3.83
CA GLY A 61 -5.62 3.99 -4.38
C GLY A 61 -6.76 4.22 -3.38
N GLY A 62 -7.04 3.26 -2.49
CA GLY A 62 -8.08 3.36 -1.47
C GLY A 62 -7.61 4.08 -0.20
N ASN A 63 -6.54 3.60 0.41
CA ASN A 63 -6.14 4.08 1.74
C ASN A 63 -5.51 5.47 1.72
N THR A 64 -4.77 5.85 0.67
CA THR A 64 -4.33 7.23 0.50
C THR A 64 -5.52 8.18 0.39
N ALA A 65 -6.53 7.81 -0.40
CA ALA A 65 -7.74 8.63 -0.55
C ALA A 65 -8.53 8.74 0.77
N ALA A 66 -8.59 7.67 1.58
CA ALA A 66 -9.22 7.70 2.90
C ALA A 66 -8.51 8.70 3.84
N ALA A 67 -7.16 8.69 3.89
CA ALA A 67 -6.40 9.63 4.70
C ALA A 67 -6.64 11.09 4.30
N LEU A 68 -6.68 11.36 2.99
CA LEU A 68 -6.95 12.71 2.47
C LEU A 68 -8.41 13.16 2.74
N ALA A 69 -9.37 12.26 2.54
CA ALA A 69 -10.79 12.55 2.75
C ALA A 69 -11.08 12.89 4.22
N ILE A 70 -10.56 12.10 5.15
CA ILE A 70 -10.78 12.34 6.58
C ILE A 70 -10.08 13.62 7.06
N ALA A 71 -8.88 13.90 6.55
CA ALA A 71 -8.18 15.15 6.85
C ALA A 71 -9.01 16.36 6.39
N SER A 72 -9.52 16.32 5.17
CA SER A 72 -10.42 17.36 4.64
C SER A 72 -11.70 17.49 5.46
N GLN A 73 -12.29 16.39 5.89
CA GLN A 73 -13.53 16.39 6.68
C GLN A 73 -13.34 17.03 8.08
N LEU A 74 -12.16 16.80 8.68
CA LEU A 74 -11.81 17.33 9.99
C LEU A 74 -11.12 18.70 9.95
N ASP A 75 -10.92 19.26 8.77
CA ASP A 75 -10.18 20.50 8.53
C ASP A 75 -8.76 20.47 9.13
N ILE A 76 -8.09 19.32 8.98
CA ILE A 76 -6.70 19.12 9.38
C ILE A 76 -5.85 18.76 8.15
N PRO A 77 -4.55 19.02 8.18
CA PRO A 77 -3.66 18.70 7.06
C PRO A 77 -3.33 17.20 6.97
N THR A 78 -2.93 16.76 5.77
CA THR A 78 -2.24 15.50 5.54
C THR A 78 -0.76 15.79 5.29
N VAL A 79 0.13 15.01 5.93
CA VAL A 79 1.57 15.08 5.71
C VAL A 79 1.91 14.60 4.30
N ASP A 80 2.81 15.29 3.58
CA ASP A 80 3.34 14.82 2.29
C ASP A 80 4.36 13.71 2.52
N GLY A 81 3.86 12.52 2.72
CA GLY A 81 4.61 11.33 3.02
C GLY A 81 3.69 10.18 3.38
N ASP A 82 4.26 9.01 3.61
CA ASP A 82 3.55 7.84 4.07
C ASP A 82 4.47 6.90 4.88
N LEU A 83 3.92 5.79 5.37
CA LEU A 83 4.66 4.83 6.20
C LEU A 83 5.14 3.59 5.42
N MET A 84 5.07 3.59 4.08
CA MET A 84 5.40 2.40 3.30
C MET A 84 6.12 2.70 1.97
N GLY A 85 5.80 3.82 1.31
CA GLY A 85 6.34 4.20 -0.01
C GLY A 85 5.75 3.40 -1.18
N ARG A 86 4.74 2.60 -0.93
CA ARG A 86 3.98 1.79 -1.90
C ARG A 86 2.68 1.30 -1.26
N ALA A 87 1.82 0.65 -2.05
CA ALA A 87 0.75 -0.17 -1.50
C ALA A 87 1.33 -1.45 -0.88
N GLY A 88 0.88 -1.81 0.30
CA GLY A 88 1.40 -2.93 1.08
C GLY A 88 0.39 -4.02 1.38
N PRO A 89 0.85 -5.28 1.43
CA PRO A 89 -0.04 -6.41 1.63
C PRO A 89 -0.51 -6.61 3.07
N GLU A 90 0.32 -6.25 4.04
CA GLU A 90 0.13 -6.54 5.46
C GLU A 90 0.44 -5.33 6.34
N LEU A 91 0.00 -5.36 7.57
CA LEU A 91 0.32 -4.32 8.56
C LEU A 91 1.79 -4.37 9.04
N HIS A 92 2.48 -5.50 8.76
CA HIS A 92 3.92 -5.65 9.00
C HIS A 92 4.77 -4.69 8.20
N GLN A 93 4.34 -4.32 6.99
CA GLN A 93 5.10 -3.46 6.09
C GLN A 93 4.88 -1.98 6.38
N SER A 94 4.87 -1.60 7.64
CA SER A 94 4.95 -0.21 8.05
C SER A 94 6.35 0.12 8.57
N THR A 95 6.91 1.24 8.16
CA THR A 95 8.24 1.70 8.57
C THR A 95 8.37 1.89 10.07
N ILE A 96 7.26 2.08 10.81
CA ILE A 96 7.26 2.16 12.27
C ILE A 96 7.93 0.94 12.91
N HIS A 97 7.73 -0.25 12.35
CA HIS A 97 8.27 -1.50 12.88
C HIS A 97 9.79 -1.60 12.73
N ILE A 98 10.38 -0.92 11.73
CA ILE A 98 11.83 -0.80 11.59
C ILE A 98 12.45 -0.07 12.78
N PHE A 99 11.70 0.86 13.36
CA PHE A 99 12.13 1.67 14.51
C PHE A 99 11.59 1.18 15.85
N GLY A 100 10.91 0.02 15.88
CA GLY A 100 10.30 -0.52 17.11
C GLY A 100 9.17 0.35 17.66
N ILE A 101 8.52 1.16 16.85
CA ILE A 101 7.37 1.97 17.22
C ILE A 101 6.12 1.08 17.13
N PRO A 102 5.31 0.96 18.20
CA PRO A 102 4.10 0.15 18.16
C PRO A 102 3.00 0.85 17.32
N PRO A 103 2.15 0.10 16.63
CA PRO A 103 0.98 0.66 15.96
C PRO A 103 -0.13 1.05 16.95
N THR A 104 -0.07 0.51 18.16
CA THR A 104 -1.05 0.72 19.23
C THR A 104 -0.68 1.92 20.12
N PRO A 105 -1.66 2.53 20.79
CA PRO A 105 -3.09 2.20 20.76
C PRO A 105 -3.73 2.45 19.41
N THR A 106 -4.64 1.54 19.01
CA THR A 106 -5.33 1.56 17.71
C THR A 106 -6.84 1.56 17.93
N ALA A 107 -7.54 2.44 17.26
CA ALA A 107 -9.00 2.41 17.19
C ALA A 107 -9.46 1.73 15.92
N ILE A 108 -10.35 0.74 16.05
CA ILE A 108 -10.94 0.02 14.91
C ILE A 108 -12.47 0.18 15.00
N VAL A 109 -13.06 0.73 13.95
CA VAL A 109 -14.49 1.02 13.90
C VAL A 109 -15.09 0.42 12.63
N SER A 110 -16.17 -0.34 12.79
CA SER A 110 -16.91 -0.89 11.66
C SER A 110 -18.16 -0.06 11.35
N GLU A 111 -18.56 -0.03 10.11
CA GLU A 111 -19.83 0.57 9.69
C GLU A 111 -21.04 -0.07 10.38
N SER A 112 -20.94 -1.34 10.80
CA SER A 112 -21.99 -2.06 11.53
C SER A 112 -22.10 -1.73 13.03
N GLY A 113 -21.24 -0.85 13.57
CA GLY A 113 -21.38 -0.33 14.92
C GLY A 113 -20.33 -0.82 15.93
N ASN A 114 -19.44 -1.74 15.56
CA ASN A 114 -18.38 -2.18 16.47
C ASN A 114 -17.33 -1.08 16.63
N LYS A 115 -17.01 -0.74 17.88
CA LYS A 115 -15.95 0.20 18.24
C LYS A 115 -14.98 -0.52 19.16
N VAL A 116 -13.73 -0.68 18.74
CA VAL A 116 -12.70 -1.42 19.45
C VAL A 116 -11.49 -0.52 19.65
N LEU A 117 -11.00 -0.43 20.88
CA LEU A 117 -9.69 0.14 21.18
C LEU A 117 -8.74 -1.01 21.52
N VAL A 118 -7.69 -1.17 20.74
CA VAL A 118 -6.58 -2.08 21.00
C VAL A 118 -5.49 -1.28 21.68
N GLU A 119 -5.39 -1.38 23.00
CA GLU A 119 -4.44 -0.60 23.80
C GLU A 119 -3.00 -1.04 23.57
N ALA A 120 -2.77 -2.34 23.52
CA ALA A 120 -1.46 -2.94 23.24
C ALA A 120 -1.61 -4.33 22.63
N THR A 121 -0.57 -4.78 21.93
CA THR A 121 -0.44 -6.15 21.43
C THR A 121 0.95 -6.69 21.77
N SER A 122 1.08 -8.01 21.88
CA SER A 122 2.36 -8.65 22.22
C SER A 122 3.30 -8.71 21.01
N SER A 123 2.76 -8.66 19.80
CA SER A 123 3.51 -8.74 18.54
C SER A 123 2.75 -8.06 17.40
N VAL A 124 3.45 -7.84 16.28
CA VAL A 124 2.83 -7.36 15.04
C VAL A 124 1.90 -8.44 14.45
N ASP A 125 2.24 -9.73 14.59
CA ASP A 125 1.39 -10.85 14.16
C ASP A 125 0.04 -10.84 14.89
N ASP A 126 0.05 -10.60 16.20
CA ASP A 126 -1.19 -10.49 16.97
C ASP A 126 -1.99 -9.26 16.57
N TYR A 127 -1.32 -8.12 16.32
CA TYR A 127 -1.95 -6.91 15.82
C TYR A 127 -2.65 -7.14 14.48
N GLU A 128 -1.93 -7.70 13.49
CA GLU A 128 -2.48 -8.07 12.18
C GLU A 128 -3.69 -8.99 12.34
N SER A 129 -3.56 -10.04 13.16
CA SER A 129 -4.61 -11.01 13.40
C SER A 129 -5.86 -10.38 13.99
N ILE A 130 -5.73 -9.52 15.01
CA ILE A 130 -6.85 -8.80 15.63
C ILE A 130 -7.55 -7.90 14.60
N ALA A 131 -6.80 -7.07 13.89
CA ALA A 131 -7.36 -6.14 12.92
C ALA A 131 -8.10 -6.88 11.79
N ARG A 132 -7.52 -7.97 11.26
CA ARG A 132 -8.15 -8.80 10.22
C ARG A 132 -9.41 -9.50 10.72
N HIS A 133 -9.41 -10.08 11.92
CA HIS A 133 -10.61 -10.72 12.46
C HIS A 133 -11.75 -9.73 12.66
N ILE A 134 -11.44 -8.50 13.12
CA ILE A 134 -12.45 -7.45 13.23
C ILE A 134 -12.98 -7.10 11.83
N SER A 135 -12.15 -7.00 10.82
CA SER A 135 -12.60 -6.74 9.44
C SER A 135 -13.53 -7.84 8.93
N VAL A 136 -13.20 -9.10 9.18
CA VAL A 136 -14.01 -10.26 8.74
C VAL A 136 -15.41 -10.25 9.39
N ILE A 137 -15.49 -10.05 10.70
CA ILE A 137 -16.80 -10.00 11.39
C ILE A 137 -17.58 -8.72 11.07
N SER A 138 -16.91 -7.72 10.50
CA SER A 138 -17.50 -6.44 10.10
C SER A 138 -17.94 -6.39 8.63
N GLY A 139 -17.98 -7.52 7.95
CA GLY A 139 -18.42 -7.59 6.55
C GLY A 139 -17.30 -7.48 5.52
N GLY A 140 -16.05 -7.67 5.95
CA GLY A 140 -14.86 -7.75 5.08
C GLY A 140 -13.91 -6.58 5.18
N HIS A 141 -14.28 -5.49 5.87
CA HIS A 141 -13.39 -4.35 6.13
C HIS A 141 -13.81 -3.59 7.40
N ALA A 142 -12.87 -2.85 7.98
CA ALA A 142 -13.11 -1.92 9.07
C ALA A 142 -12.19 -0.70 8.94
N ALA A 143 -12.66 0.46 9.40
CA ALA A 143 -11.85 1.66 9.51
C ALA A 143 -10.88 1.52 10.69
N VAL A 144 -9.62 1.78 10.45
CA VAL A 144 -8.53 1.76 11.44
C VAL A 144 -7.94 3.15 11.54
N VAL A 145 -7.68 3.58 12.75
CA VAL A 145 -6.82 4.73 13.05
C VAL A 145 -5.78 4.24 14.05
N ASP A 146 -4.55 4.13 13.58
CA ASP A 146 -3.42 3.62 14.35
C ASP A 146 -2.23 4.57 14.37
N THR A 147 -1.14 4.08 14.91
CA THR A 147 0.17 4.73 14.87
C THR A 147 0.11 6.19 15.33
N PRO A 148 -0.35 6.46 16.57
CA PRO A 148 -0.37 7.81 17.10
C PRO A 148 1.08 8.29 17.34
N LEU A 149 1.57 9.14 16.45
CA LEU A 149 2.94 9.64 16.44
C LEU A 149 3.02 11.06 17.00
N THR A 150 4.10 11.34 17.70
CA THR A 150 4.60 12.71 17.85
C THR A 150 5.35 13.10 16.58
N LYS A 151 5.50 14.40 16.33
CA LYS A 151 6.31 14.92 15.21
C LYS A 151 7.73 14.32 15.17
N GLU A 152 8.36 14.16 16.34
CA GLU A 152 9.70 13.57 16.45
C GLU A 152 9.74 12.12 15.96
N LEU A 153 8.75 11.29 16.33
CA LEU A 153 8.65 9.91 15.86
C LEU A 153 8.32 9.85 14.38
N ALA A 154 7.42 10.72 13.90
CA ALA A 154 7.08 10.80 12.49
C ALA A 154 8.31 11.11 11.62
N LYS A 155 9.18 12.02 12.05
CA LYS A 155 10.45 12.32 11.34
C LYS A 155 11.38 11.12 11.18
N LYS A 156 11.26 10.10 12.02
CA LYS A 156 12.07 8.87 11.93
C LYS A 156 11.50 7.88 10.91
N CYS A 157 10.18 7.77 10.83
CA CYS A 157 9.53 6.68 10.11
C CYS A 157 8.77 7.10 8.85
N VAL A 158 8.35 8.35 8.69
CA VAL A 158 7.66 8.79 7.48
C VAL A 158 8.61 8.86 6.29
N ILE A 159 8.22 8.26 5.18
CA ILE A 159 8.90 8.40 3.88
C ILE A 159 8.36 9.69 3.25
N PRO A 160 9.18 10.74 3.08
CA PRO A 160 8.68 12.04 2.63
C PRO A 160 8.41 12.09 1.12
N ASN A 161 7.60 13.08 0.69
CA ASN A 161 7.33 13.45 -0.71
C ASN A 161 6.59 12.38 -1.53
N THR A 162 5.94 11.41 -0.89
CA THR A 162 5.29 10.31 -1.61
C THR A 162 3.94 10.73 -2.20
N LEU A 163 3.19 11.64 -1.54
CA LEU A 163 1.97 12.22 -2.12
C LEU A 163 2.31 13.13 -3.30
N SER A 164 3.31 13.99 -3.15
CA SER A 164 3.80 14.85 -4.26
C SER A 164 4.26 14.00 -5.44
N LEU A 165 4.93 12.87 -5.22
CA LEU A 165 5.29 11.93 -6.26
C LEU A 165 4.06 11.37 -6.98
N CYS A 166 3.02 10.95 -6.24
CA CYS A 166 1.78 10.45 -6.84
C CYS A 166 1.10 11.49 -7.74
N ILE A 167 1.05 12.74 -7.28
CA ILE A 167 0.51 13.87 -8.07
C ILE A 167 1.34 14.06 -9.34
N GLN A 168 2.67 14.06 -9.23
CA GLN A 168 3.56 14.20 -10.38
C GLN A 168 3.38 13.05 -11.39
N LEU A 169 3.24 11.82 -10.94
CA LEU A 169 2.99 10.65 -11.82
C LEU A 169 1.68 10.81 -12.59
N GLY A 170 0.61 11.27 -11.91
CA GLY A 170 -0.67 11.57 -12.54
C GLY A 170 -0.54 12.67 -13.61
N MET A 171 0.08 13.79 -13.24
CA MET A 171 0.26 14.94 -14.14
C MET A 171 1.09 14.60 -15.38
N VAL A 172 2.24 13.92 -15.24
CA VAL A 172 3.08 13.58 -16.39
C VAL A 172 2.39 12.57 -17.31
N ARG A 173 1.59 11.66 -16.77
CA ARG A 173 0.76 10.74 -17.57
C ARG A 173 -0.22 11.52 -18.45
N GLU A 174 -1.02 12.39 -17.85
CA GLU A 174 -2.03 13.20 -18.55
C GLU A 174 -1.41 14.11 -19.59
N GLN A 175 -0.41 14.89 -19.21
CA GLN A 175 0.29 15.78 -20.13
C GLN A 175 0.95 15.05 -21.30
N SER A 176 1.38 13.79 -21.09
CA SER A 176 1.96 12.99 -22.18
C SER A 176 0.89 12.51 -23.14
N GLU A 177 -0.26 12.08 -22.64
CA GLU A 177 -1.41 11.74 -23.51
C GLU A 177 -1.87 12.92 -24.34
N GLU A 178 -2.04 14.11 -23.74
CA GLU A 178 -2.45 15.33 -24.43
C GLU A 178 -1.46 15.75 -25.55
N LYS A 179 -0.17 15.51 -25.33
CA LYS A 179 0.90 15.84 -26.29
C LYS A 179 1.18 14.71 -27.29
N GLY A 180 0.41 13.63 -27.27
CA GLY A 180 0.62 12.45 -28.15
C GLY A 180 1.95 11.73 -27.89
N LYS A 181 2.52 11.83 -26.66
CA LYS A 181 3.72 11.13 -26.23
C LYS A 181 3.36 9.85 -25.48
N ASP A 182 4.35 8.96 -25.30
CA ASP A 182 4.17 7.72 -24.55
C ASP A 182 4.00 8.00 -23.05
N PRO A 183 2.80 7.79 -22.48
CA PRO A 183 2.53 8.07 -21.07
C PRO A 183 3.23 7.05 -20.13
N VAL A 184 3.53 5.84 -20.62
CA VAL A 184 4.24 4.83 -19.82
C VAL A 184 5.68 5.29 -19.59
N GLN A 185 6.36 5.74 -20.64
CA GLN A 185 7.73 6.27 -20.53
C GLN A 185 7.78 7.54 -19.65
N ALA A 186 6.76 8.39 -19.73
CA ALA A 186 6.67 9.58 -18.90
C ALA A 186 6.57 9.22 -17.39
N VAL A 187 5.72 8.26 -17.04
CA VAL A 187 5.58 7.75 -15.65
C VAL A 187 6.89 7.11 -15.18
N VAL A 188 7.44 6.19 -15.97
CA VAL A 188 8.68 5.46 -15.67
C VAL A 188 9.84 6.41 -15.39
N SER A 189 9.96 7.51 -16.15
CA SER A 189 11.03 8.51 -16.00
C SER A 189 11.04 9.23 -14.65
N LYS A 190 9.95 9.16 -13.87
CA LYS A 190 9.80 9.78 -12.54
C LYS A 190 10.05 8.81 -11.39
N LEU A 191 10.12 7.52 -11.68
CA LEU A 191 10.34 6.50 -10.67
C LEU A 191 11.84 6.25 -10.46
N LYS A 192 12.22 5.95 -9.23
CA LYS A 192 13.61 5.59 -8.92
C LYS A 192 14.02 4.31 -9.63
N ASN A 193 15.00 4.39 -10.51
CA ASN A 193 15.42 3.29 -11.40
C ASN A 193 14.25 2.68 -12.20
N GLY A 194 13.23 3.49 -12.50
CA GLY A 194 12.02 3.05 -13.19
C GLY A 194 12.31 2.46 -14.56
N LYS A 195 11.67 1.34 -14.88
CA LYS A 195 11.77 0.66 -16.19
C LYS A 195 10.46 0.02 -16.58
N VAL A 196 10.20 -0.05 -17.89
CA VAL A 196 9.30 -1.06 -18.44
C VAL A 196 10.06 -2.38 -18.44
N ILE A 197 9.53 -3.37 -17.70
CA ILE A 197 10.20 -4.66 -17.51
C ILE A 197 9.53 -5.80 -18.25
N PHE A 198 8.30 -5.60 -18.75
CA PHE A 198 7.60 -6.58 -19.57
C PHE A 198 6.41 -5.92 -20.28
N LYS A 199 6.06 -6.47 -21.46
CA LYS A 199 4.80 -6.18 -22.15
C LYS A 199 4.17 -7.50 -22.57
N GLY A 200 2.91 -7.70 -22.25
CA GLY A 200 2.25 -8.98 -22.54
C GLY A 200 0.75 -8.93 -22.40
N VAL A 201 0.16 -10.09 -22.65
CA VAL A 201 -1.27 -10.34 -22.46
C VAL A 201 -1.43 -11.30 -21.29
N VAL A 202 -2.36 -11.01 -20.40
CA VAL A 202 -2.70 -11.90 -19.29
C VAL A 202 -3.27 -13.20 -19.85
N SER A 203 -2.52 -14.28 -19.79
CA SER A 203 -2.95 -15.61 -20.28
C SER A 203 -3.67 -16.40 -19.22
N LYS A 204 -3.39 -16.14 -17.93
CA LYS A 204 -4.03 -16.81 -16.81
C LYS A 204 -4.06 -15.88 -15.61
N TYR A 205 -5.19 -15.83 -14.92
CA TYR A 205 -5.31 -15.17 -13.63
C TYR A 205 -6.19 -15.97 -12.68
N LYS A 206 -5.65 -16.34 -11.55
CA LYS A 206 -6.38 -17.02 -10.47
C LYS A 206 -6.15 -16.28 -9.18
N TRP A 207 -7.19 -16.12 -8.39
CA TRP A 207 -7.11 -15.54 -7.06
C TRP A 207 -8.18 -16.12 -6.13
N GLU A 208 -7.94 -16.04 -4.85
CA GLU A 208 -8.87 -16.39 -3.78
C GLU A 208 -8.83 -15.34 -2.66
N ASP A 209 -9.95 -15.14 -1.99
CA ASP A 209 -10.02 -14.35 -0.75
C ASP A 209 -9.89 -15.31 0.43
N LYS A 210 -8.82 -15.19 1.19
CA LYS A 210 -8.50 -16.07 2.31
C LYS A 210 -7.94 -15.29 3.49
N ALA A 211 -8.57 -15.43 4.66
CA ALA A 211 -8.17 -14.79 5.91
C ALA A 211 -8.00 -13.25 5.81
N GLY A 212 -8.84 -12.59 5.00
CA GLY A 212 -8.80 -11.15 4.81
C GLY A 212 -7.74 -10.65 3.84
N PHE A 213 -7.16 -11.55 3.02
CA PHE A 213 -6.21 -11.22 1.95
C PHE A 213 -6.69 -11.77 0.62
N LEU A 214 -6.40 -11.06 -0.47
CA LEU A 214 -6.45 -11.58 -1.81
C LEU A 214 -5.11 -12.27 -2.13
N PHE A 215 -5.13 -13.59 -2.27
CA PHE A 215 -3.99 -14.35 -2.82
C PHE A 215 -4.22 -14.61 -4.29
N GLY A 216 -3.22 -14.38 -5.13
CA GLY A 216 -3.36 -14.55 -6.56
C GLY A 216 -2.06 -14.89 -7.29
N GLU A 217 -2.25 -15.44 -8.49
CA GLU A 217 -1.18 -15.68 -9.46
C GLU A 217 -1.64 -15.20 -10.84
N ALA A 218 -0.85 -14.36 -11.47
CA ALA A 218 -1.05 -13.95 -12.85
C ALA A 218 0.09 -14.48 -13.73
N THR A 219 -0.26 -14.96 -14.92
CA THR A 219 0.71 -15.35 -15.97
C THR A 219 0.47 -14.46 -17.18
N LEU A 220 1.54 -13.90 -17.72
CA LEU A 220 1.54 -13.04 -18.89
C LEU A 220 2.39 -13.68 -19.99
N GLU A 221 1.81 -13.76 -21.18
CA GLU A 221 2.56 -14.13 -22.40
C GLU A 221 3.08 -12.84 -23.06
N GLY A 222 4.37 -12.82 -23.36
CA GLY A 222 5.04 -11.63 -23.89
C GLY A 222 4.64 -11.26 -25.31
N VAL A 223 4.65 -9.95 -25.59
CA VAL A 223 4.42 -9.40 -26.93
C VAL A 223 5.59 -8.53 -27.38
N GLY A 224 5.74 -8.32 -28.69
CA GLY A 224 6.83 -7.51 -29.24
C GLY A 224 8.20 -8.10 -28.94
N GLU A 225 9.07 -7.34 -28.33
CA GLU A 225 10.41 -7.76 -27.89
C GLU A 225 10.38 -8.86 -26.80
N TRP A 226 9.26 -9.01 -26.09
CA TRP A 226 9.04 -10.01 -25.04
C TRP A 226 8.40 -11.30 -25.55
N ARG A 227 8.22 -11.44 -26.86
CA ARG A 227 7.58 -12.59 -27.50
C ARG A 227 8.28 -13.87 -27.14
N SER A 228 8.22 -14.79 -26.66
CA SER A 228 8.92 -16.01 -26.21
C SER A 228 9.26 -16.02 -24.72
N HIS A 229 8.85 -14.99 -24.01
CA HIS A 229 9.03 -14.90 -22.58
C HIS A 229 7.68 -14.95 -21.85
N THR A 230 7.68 -15.51 -20.66
CA THR A 230 6.52 -15.59 -19.78
C THR A 230 6.85 -14.92 -18.46
N LEU A 231 5.99 -14.00 -18.03
CA LEU A 231 6.11 -13.38 -16.70
C LEU A 231 5.03 -13.94 -15.78
N LYS A 232 5.44 -14.45 -14.62
CA LYS A 232 4.55 -14.86 -13.55
C LYS A 232 4.62 -13.88 -12.40
N SER A 233 3.47 -13.49 -11.86
CA SER A 233 3.34 -12.62 -10.71
C SER A 233 2.66 -13.34 -9.57
N TRP A 234 3.33 -13.42 -8.41
CA TRP A 234 2.72 -13.84 -7.16
C TRP A 234 2.16 -12.61 -6.43
N ILE A 235 0.92 -12.73 -5.96
CA ILE A 235 0.13 -11.62 -5.41
C ILE A 235 -0.37 -11.99 -4.01
N LYS A 236 -0.18 -11.07 -3.07
CA LYS A 236 -0.84 -11.05 -1.76
C LYS A 236 -1.35 -9.64 -1.51
N ASN A 237 -2.63 -9.38 -1.75
CA ASN A 237 -3.24 -8.06 -1.94
C ASN A 237 -2.56 -7.27 -3.07
N GLU A 238 -1.23 -7.17 -3.04
CA GLU A 238 -0.38 -6.43 -3.97
C GLU A 238 0.51 -7.37 -4.78
N HIS A 239 1.07 -6.88 -5.88
CA HIS A 239 2.12 -7.58 -6.62
C HIS A 239 3.39 -7.63 -5.77
N ILE A 240 3.85 -8.83 -5.41
CA ILE A 240 4.95 -9.02 -4.46
C ILE A 240 6.20 -9.59 -5.12
N PHE A 241 6.07 -10.68 -5.88
CA PHE A 241 7.20 -11.37 -6.48
C PHE A 241 6.93 -11.66 -7.96
N ALA A 242 7.86 -11.26 -8.83
CA ALA A 242 7.78 -11.56 -10.26
C ALA A 242 8.86 -12.53 -10.68
N PHE A 243 8.49 -13.47 -11.56
CA PHE A 243 9.38 -14.42 -12.19
C PHE A 243 9.33 -14.25 -13.72
N LEU A 244 10.47 -14.14 -14.36
CA LEU A 244 10.60 -14.19 -15.82
C LEU A 244 11.18 -15.55 -16.21
N ASP A 245 10.44 -16.33 -17.01
CA ASP A 245 10.81 -17.68 -17.41
C ASP A 245 11.23 -18.56 -16.21
N ASP A 246 10.40 -18.51 -15.16
CA ASP A 246 10.58 -19.20 -13.87
C ASP A 246 11.81 -18.78 -13.05
N LYS A 247 12.51 -17.71 -13.43
CA LYS A 247 13.62 -17.16 -12.66
C LYS A 247 13.18 -15.89 -11.93
N PRO A 248 13.66 -15.65 -10.68
CA PRO A 248 13.40 -14.41 -9.98
C PRO A 248 13.74 -13.18 -10.83
N TYR A 249 12.80 -12.22 -10.91
CA TYR A 249 12.93 -11.05 -11.75
C TYR A 249 12.71 -9.74 -11.01
N VAL A 250 11.68 -9.66 -10.17
CA VAL A 250 11.51 -8.58 -9.20
C VAL A 250 11.20 -9.21 -7.86
N MET A 251 11.99 -8.90 -6.86
CA MET A 251 11.85 -9.40 -5.50
C MET A 251 11.36 -8.28 -4.57
N PRO A 252 10.46 -8.58 -3.59
CA PRO A 252 10.14 -7.61 -2.56
C PRO A 252 11.41 -7.25 -1.77
N PRO A 253 11.57 -6.00 -1.33
CA PRO A 253 10.62 -4.90 -1.32
C PRO A 253 10.50 -4.11 -2.63
N ASP A 254 11.29 -4.41 -3.67
CA ASP A 254 11.23 -3.68 -4.92
C ASP A 254 9.84 -3.74 -5.57
N LEU A 255 9.54 -2.71 -6.34
CA LEU A 255 8.19 -2.47 -6.84
C LEU A 255 8.03 -2.95 -8.26
N TYR A 256 6.87 -3.51 -8.55
CA TYR A 256 6.35 -3.60 -9.91
C TYR A 256 4.83 -3.52 -9.89
N THR A 257 4.28 -3.09 -11.00
CA THR A 257 2.83 -2.97 -11.16
C THR A 257 2.41 -3.19 -12.60
N PHE A 258 1.15 -3.58 -12.78
CA PHE A 258 0.53 -3.71 -14.09
C PHE A 258 -0.24 -2.44 -14.42
N VAL A 259 0.03 -1.90 -15.59
CA VAL A 259 -0.68 -0.74 -16.12
C VAL A 259 -1.21 -1.05 -17.52
N THR A 260 -2.23 -0.33 -17.95
CA THR A 260 -2.66 -0.35 -19.34
C THR A 260 -1.59 0.25 -20.26
N PRO A 261 -1.64 0.06 -21.60
CA PRO A 261 -0.75 0.75 -22.54
C PRO A 261 -0.81 2.29 -22.44
N ARG A 262 -1.84 2.84 -21.79
CA ARG A 262 -1.99 4.28 -21.49
C ARG A 262 -1.55 4.64 -20.05
N ALA A 263 -0.74 3.81 -19.41
CA ALA A 263 -0.23 3.99 -18.04
C ALA A 263 -1.31 4.20 -16.98
N LYS A 264 -2.51 3.64 -17.16
CA LYS A 264 -3.52 3.59 -16.10
C LYS A 264 -3.28 2.35 -15.25
N GLY A 265 -3.23 2.50 -13.93
CA GLY A 265 -3.11 1.40 -12.98
C GLY A 265 -4.25 0.39 -13.15
N ILE A 266 -3.95 -0.88 -12.95
CA ILE A 266 -4.92 -1.98 -12.98
C ILE A 266 -4.93 -2.58 -11.58
N THR A 267 -6.08 -2.54 -10.91
CA THR A 267 -6.25 -3.18 -9.60
C THR A 267 -6.37 -4.70 -9.75
N ASN A 268 -5.94 -5.43 -8.72
CA ASN A 268 -5.91 -6.90 -8.81
C ASN A 268 -7.31 -7.52 -8.99
N ASP A 269 -8.36 -6.90 -8.45
CA ASP A 269 -9.75 -7.34 -8.66
C ASP A 269 -10.29 -7.04 -10.07
N ALA A 270 -9.68 -6.08 -10.77
CA ALA A 270 -10.04 -5.72 -12.16
C ALA A 270 -9.23 -6.48 -13.21
N LEU A 271 -8.12 -7.13 -12.83
CA LEU A 271 -7.28 -7.89 -13.73
C LEU A 271 -8.05 -9.07 -14.33
N LYS A 272 -7.91 -9.31 -15.65
CA LYS A 272 -8.62 -10.37 -16.39
C LYS A 272 -7.74 -10.97 -17.46
N GLU A 273 -7.99 -12.25 -17.75
CA GLU A 273 -7.41 -12.92 -18.92
C GLU A 273 -7.78 -12.18 -20.21
N GLY A 274 -6.84 -12.11 -21.13
CA GLY A 274 -6.95 -11.37 -22.40
C GLY A 274 -6.59 -9.90 -22.31
N MET A 275 -6.36 -9.33 -21.12
CA MET A 275 -5.93 -7.92 -21.00
C MET A 275 -4.49 -7.75 -21.47
N GLU A 276 -4.26 -6.75 -22.33
CA GLU A 276 -2.92 -6.27 -22.67
C GLU A 276 -2.42 -5.36 -21.55
N VAL A 277 -1.22 -5.65 -21.06
CA VAL A 277 -0.62 -4.93 -19.93
C VAL A 277 0.84 -4.57 -20.20
N VAL A 278 1.27 -3.47 -19.61
CA VAL A 278 2.67 -3.09 -19.49
C VAL A 278 3.05 -3.25 -18.01
N VAL A 279 4.17 -3.91 -17.76
CA VAL A 279 4.70 -4.08 -16.40
C VAL A 279 5.80 -3.05 -16.19
N ILE A 280 5.58 -2.20 -15.19
CA ILE A 280 6.56 -1.20 -14.76
C ILE A 280 7.22 -1.71 -13.48
N GLY A 281 8.55 -1.63 -13.43
CA GLY A 281 9.33 -1.92 -12.23
C GLY A 281 10.08 -0.69 -11.73
N ALA A 282 10.35 -0.63 -10.44
CA ALA A 282 11.11 0.44 -9.79
C ALA A 282 11.76 -0.04 -8.49
N SER A 283 12.81 0.69 -8.08
CA SER A 283 13.48 0.42 -6.80
C SER A 283 12.64 0.86 -5.62
N ALA A 284 12.61 0.04 -4.57
CA ALA A 284 12.00 0.40 -3.30
C ALA A 284 12.70 1.60 -2.63
N PRO A 285 12.04 2.31 -1.70
CA PRO A 285 12.70 3.19 -0.75
C PRO A 285 13.84 2.48 -0.02
N GLU A 286 14.98 3.16 0.17
CA GLU A 286 16.19 2.55 0.75
C GLU A 286 15.98 1.96 2.14
N ILE A 287 15.06 2.53 2.92
CA ILE A 287 14.75 2.05 4.26
C ILE A 287 14.31 0.57 4.24
N TRP A 288 13.57 0.14 3.20
CA TRP A 288 13.14 -1.25 3.04
C TRP A 288 14.26 -2.20 2.60
N ARG A 289 15.32 -1.67 1.99
CA ARG A 289 16.52 -2.43 1.57
C ARG A 289 17.54 -2.61 2.70
N SER A 290 17.30 -2.01 3.87
CA SER A 290 18.07 -2.24 5.09
C SER A 290 17.85 -3.67 5.62
N GLU A 291 18.75 -4.17 6.47
CA GLU A 291 18.59 -5.49 7.10
C GLU A 291 17.25 -5.61 7.86
N ALA A 292 16.87 -4.58 8.61
CA ALA A 292 15.61 -4.54 9.34
C ALA A 292 14.40 -4.50 8.37
N GLY A 293 14.49 -3.72 7.30
CA GLY A 293 13.47 -3.66 6.27
C GLY A 293 13.28 -4.99 5.54
N LEU A 294 14.37 -5.68 5.18
CA LEU A 294 14.31 -6.98 4.52
C LEU A 294 13.74 -8.09 5.41
N LYS A 295 13.88 -8.01 6.73
CA LYS A 295 13.22 -8.94 7.66
C LYS A 295 11.68 -8.81 7.60
N LEU A 296 11.18 -7.59 7.36
CA LEU A 296 9.75 -7.29 7.33
C LEU A 296 9.13 -7.36 5.92
N PHE A 297 9.95 -7.13 4.88
CA PHE A 297 9.44 -6.99 3.52
C PHE A 297 10.30 -7.70 2.46
N GLY A 298 11.25 -8.51 2.86
CA GLY A 298 12.08 -9.28 1.92
C GLY A 298 11.41 -10.58 1.46
N PRO A 299 12.04 -11.32 0.50
CA PRO A 299 11.50 -12.56 -0.02
C PRO A 299 11.18 -13.61 1.06
N ARG A 300 12.03 -13.75 2.07
CA ARG A 300 11.87 -14.75 3.14
C ARG A 300 10.65 -14.48 4.03
N HIS A 301 10.24 -13.20 4.19
CA HIS A 301 9.01 -12.84 4.91
C HIS A 301 7.77 -13.45 4.23
N PHE A 302 7.75 -13.52 2.91
CA PHE A 302 6.65 -14.11 2.13
C PHE A 302 6.83 -15.63 1.86
N GLY A 303 7.78 -16.27 2.52
CA GLY A 303 8.01 -17.73 2.41
C GLY A 303 8.85 -18.16 1.21
N PHE A 304 9.47 -17.24 0.49
CA PHE A 304 10.38 -17.55 -0.61
C PHE A 304 11.81 -17.71 -0.09
N ASP A 305 12.43 -18.85 -0.34
CA ASP A 305 13.82 -19.12 0.06
C ASP A 305 14.82 -18.52 -0.92
N TYR A 306 14.80 -17.19 -1.01
CA TYR A 306 15.73 -16.39 -1.80
C TYR A 306 16.35 -15.30 -0.94
N ASP A 307 17.65 -15.05 -1.15
CA ASP A 307 18.27 -13.82 -0.70
C ASP A 307 17.85 -12.68 -1.62
N TYR A 308 17.57 -11.54 -1.03
CA TYR A 308 17.17 -10.36 -1.80
C TYR A 308 18.28 -9.92 -2.76
N VAL A 309 17.89 -9.74 -4.02
CA VAL A 309 18.72 -9.15 -5.06
C VAL A 309 18.05 -7.89 -5.57
N PRO A 310 18.74 -6.74 -5.54
CA PRO A 310 18.17 -5.48 -6.02
C PRO A 310 17.65 -5.55 -7.46
N PHE A 311 16.51 -4.92 -7.68
CA PHE A 311 15.83 -4.82 -8.98
C PHE A 311 16.77 -4.44 -10.13
N GLU A 312 17.69 -3.50 -9.91
CA GLU A 312 18.62 -3.01 -10.91
C GLU A 312 19.61 -4.07 -11.41
N LYS A 313 19.77 -5.14 -10.63
CA LYS A 313 20.64 -6.28 -11.00
C LYS A 313 19.87 -7.38 -11.72
N LEU A 314 18.59 -7.56 -11.41
CA LEU A 314 17.74 -8.61 -11.97
C LEU A 314 17.07 -8.17 -13.28
N ALA A 315 16.42 -7.03 -13.30
CA ALA A 315 15.72 -6.48 -14.46
C ALA A 315 16.67 -5.62 -15.31
N ARG A 316 17.55 -6.27 -16.03
CA ARG A 316 18.51 -5.61 -16.95
C ARG A 316 17.89 -5.35 -18.32
#